data_fac158a16dbb5db7c58015a070b2760a
#
_entry.id   fac158a16dbb5db7c58015a070b2760a
#
_cell.length_a   1.000
_cell.length_b   1.000
_cell.length_c   1.000
_cell.angle_alpha   90.00
_cell.angle_beta   90.00
_cell.angle_gamma   90.00
#
_symmetry.space_group_name_H-M   'P 1'
#
loop_
_entity.id
_entity.type
_entity.pdbx_description
1 polymer ?
#
loop_
_entity_poly.entity_id
_entity_poly.type
_entity_poly.pdbx_seq_one_letter_code
_entity_poly.pdbx_strand_id
1 'polypeptide(L)'
;DPVIVDGRDPMAIAWAIVESEDTLSAFAAQSNRRYPVKFPYVIAETEKGFGFPGAATNAAHNLPLDGNPREHAQAREAFNAGAAALFVPEIELENALTVLANHGKNRRSRESEHPMARRHPASPHLPVPAWAPTKVSGSAMSSLDRWFVKLAQANPQLRVRIGNPDELASNKMGATLALLKHRVNVPEPGVPESTDGSVVTALNEEAVAAAALANKGGLNLIVSYEAFAVKMLGLMRQEIIFARRQKELGQPPGWISIPLVVTSHT
;
A
#
# COMPACT_ATOMS: atom_id res chain seq x y z
N ASP A 1 -4.36 -3.48 18.56
CA ASP A 1 -5.60 -2.90 19.11
C ASP A 1 -5.82 -1.55 18.43
N PRO A 2 -7.06 -1.25 17.97
CA PRO A 2 -7.38 0.03 17.36
C PRO A 2 -7.42 1.15 18.42
N VAL A 3 -6.98 2.32 18.03
CA VAL A 3 -7.20 3.56 18.78
C VAL A 3 -8.41 4.26 18.15
N ILE A 4 -9.51 4.35 18.89
CA ILE A 4 -10.73 4.99 18.40
C ILE A 4 -10.75 6.43 18.91
N VAL A 5 -10.89 7.39 18.00
CA VAL A 5 -10.91 8.83 18.30
C VAL A 5 -12.10 9.53 17.65
N ASP A 6 -12.49 10.68 18.17
CA ASP A 6 -13.44 11.56 17.50
C ASP A 6 -12.80 12.14 16.23
N GLY A 7 -13.27 11.70 15.07
CA GLY A 7 -12.78 12.17 13.76
C GLY A 7 -13.15 13.62 13.41
N ARG A 8 -13.94 14.29 14.28
CA ARG A 8 -14.26 15.71 14.18
C ARG A 8 -13.27 16.59 14.95
N ASP A 9 -12.42 15.97 15.78
CA ASP A 9 -11.38 16.65 16.53
C ASP A 9 -10.00 16.40 15.90
N PRO A 10 -9.43 17.39 15.18
CA PRO A 10 -8.12 17.25 14.54
C PRO A 10 -6.99 17.06 15.57
N MET A 11 -7.16 17.52 16.81
CA MET A 11 -6.14 17.33 17.84
C MET A 11 -6.13 15.90 18.35
N ALA A 12 -7.29 15.28 18.52
CA ALA A 12 -7.39 13.86 18.89
C ALA A 12 -6.76 12.96 17.81
N ILE A 13 -7.00 13.28 16.54
CA ILE A 13 -6.37 12.56 15.41
C ILE A 13 -4.86 12.74 15.42
N ALA A 14 -4.38 13.98 15.54
CA ALA A 14 -2.94 14.28 15.55
C ALA A 14 -2.22 13.57 16.71
N TRP A 15 -2.83 13.56 17.90
CA TRP A 15 -2.28 12.89 19.06
C TRP A 15 -2.19 11.38 18.88
N ALA A 16 -3.26 10.77 18.37
CA ALA A 16 -3.28 9.34 18.08
C ALA A 16 -2.22 8.92 17.04
N ILE A 17 -1.92 9.78 16.07
CA ILE A 17 -0.84 9.54 15.10
C ILE A 17 0.52 9.56 15.81
N VAL A 18 0.79 10.56 16.67
CA VAL A 18 2.05 10.64 17.43
C VAL A 18 2.26 9.41 18.31
N GLU A 19 1.24 9.01 19.07
CA GLU A 19 1.32 7.79 19.89
C GLU A 19 1.56 6.52 19.07
N SER A 20 0.97 6.47 17.88
CA SER A 20 1.19 5.34 16.94
C SER A 20 2.62 5.34 16.40
N GLU A 21 3.19 6.50 16.06
CA GLU A 21 4.58 6.63 15.62
C GLU A 21 5.56 6.23 16.73
N ASP A 22 5.31 6.64 17.96
CA ASP A 22 6.13 6.26 19.12
C ASP A 22 6.10 4.75 19.35
N THR A 23 4.94 4.13 19.26
CA THR A 23 4.76 2.67 19.36
C THR A 23 5.54 1.93 18.27
N LEU A 24 5.45 2.38 17.02
CA LEU A 24 6.19 1.79 15.89
C LEU A 24 7.70 1.99 16.03
N SER A 25 8.13 3.16 16.49
CA SER A 25 9.54 3.48 16.72
C SER A 25 10.13 2.62 17.83
N ALA A 26 9.41 2.47 18.93
CA ALA A 26 9.80 1.58 20.03
C ALA A 26 9.91 0.13 19.58
N PHE A 27 8.98 -0.35 18.75
CA PHE A 27 9.04 -1.68 18.15
C PHE A 27 10.25 -1.82 17.22
N ALA A 28 10.49 -0.83 16.36
CA ALA A 28 11.60 -0.85 15.41
C ALA A 28 12.98 -0.87 16.12
N ALA A 29 13.08 -0.29 17.31
CA ALA A 29 14.30 -0.26 18.10
C ALA A 29 14.61 -1.59 18.81
N GLN A 30 13.66 -2.53 18.89
CA GLN A 30 13.88 -3.82 19.56
C GLN A 30 14.85 -4.69 18.75
N SER A 31 15.90 -5.19 19.39
CA SER A 31 16.86 -6.13 18.79
C SER A 31 16.27 -7.54 18.64
N ASN A 32 15.32 -7.92 19.50
CA ASN A 32 14.72 -9.25 19.54
C ASN A 32 13.20 -9.16 19.39
N ARG A 33 12.75 -8.94 18.14
CA ARG A 33 11.33 -8.77 17.81
C ARG A 33 10.58 -10.08 17.96
N ARG A 34 9.50 -10.06 18.74
CA ARG A 34 8.60 -11.21 18.87
C ARG A 34 7.42 -11.06 17.95
N TYR A 35 7.05 -12.10 17.26
CA TYR A 35 5.85 -12.20 16.45
C TYR A 35 4.74 -12.96 17.17
N PRO A 36 3.45 -12.68 16.88
CA PRO A 36 2.96 -11.63 15.99
C PRO A 36 3.11 -10.23 16.60
N VAL A 37 3.31 -9.24 15.73
CA VAL A 37 3.39 -7.83 16.10
C VAL A 37 2.02 -7.19 16.01
N LYS A 38 1.63 -6.49 17.05
CA LYS A 38 0.43 -5.64 17.03
C LYS A 38 0.81 -4.28 16.46
N PHE A 39 0.32 -3.98 15.27
CA PHE A 39 0.48 -2.65 14.69
C PHE A 39 -0.63 -1.74 15.21
N PRO A 40 -0.30 -0.51 15.64
CA PRO A 40 -1.30 0.49 15.94
C PRO A 40 -2.01 0.92 14.66
N TYR A 41 -3.30 1.17 14.74
CA TYR A 41 -4.07 1.85 13.71
C TYR A 41 -5.17 2.69 14.35
N VAL A 42 -5.43 3.83 13.73
CA VAL A 42 -6.39 4.81 14.24
C VAL A 42 -7.70 4.67 13.46
N ILE A 43 -8.81 4.61 14.20
CA ILE A 43 -10.15 4.70 13.65
C ILE A 43 -10.71 6.06 14.06
N ALA A 44 -10.85 6.98 13.11
CA ALA A 44 -11.44 8.28 13.32
C ALA A 44 -12.96 8.18 13.03
N GLU A 45 -13.77 8.16 14.07
CA GLU A 45 -15.23 8.11 13.94
C GLU A 45 -15.77 9.50 13.64
N THR A 46 -16.50 9.64 12.54
CA THR A 46 -17.07 10.92 12.11
C THR A 46 -18.37 10.71 11.35
N GLU A 47 -19.07 11.80 11.13
CA GLU A 47 -20.27 11.85 10.32
C GLU A 47 -19.96 12.46 8.95
N LYS A 48 -20.42 11.79 7.90
CA LYS A 48 -20.28 12.31 6.55
C LYS A 48 -21.03 13.62 6.39
N GLY A 49 -20.34 14.66 5.91
CA GLY A 49 -20.93 15.99 5.74
C GLY A 49 -21.02 16.81 7.02
N PHE A 50 -20.27 16.44 8.07
CA PHE A 50 -20.25 17.17 9.35
C PHE A 50 -20.12 18.69 9.16
N GLY A 51 -20.95 19.45 9.86
CA GLY A 51 -21.00 20.91 9.80
C GLY A 51 -21.87 21.48 8.67
N PHE A 52 -22.48 20.65 7.81
CA PHE A 52 -23.37 21.11 6.76
C PHE A 52 -24.77 20.45 6.87
N PRO A 53 -25.86 21.12 6.42
CA PRO A 53 -27.19 20.52 6.41
C PRO A 53 -27.23 19.16 5.71
N GLY A 54 -27.93 18.18 6.30
CA GLY A 54 -28.00 16.82 5.77
C GLY A 54 -26.82 15.91 6.17
N ALA A 55 -25.92 16.35 7.05
CA ALA A 55 -24.91 15.51 7.65
C ALA A 55 -25.50 14.21 8.22
N ALA A 56 -24.71 13.12 8.20
CA ALA A 56 -25.10 11.79 8.65
C ALA A 56 -26.24 11.12 7.87
N THR A 57 -26.69 11.69 6.77
CA THR A 57 -27.67 11.09 5.86
C THR A 57 -27.04 10.62 4.56
N ASN A 58 -27.75 9.76 3.81
CA ASN A 58 -27.30 9.35 2.48
C ASN A 58 -27.20 10.53 1.49
N ALA A 59 -27.97 11.59 1.71
CA ALA A 59 -27.90 12.81 0.89
C ALA A 59 -26.54 13.51 0.97
N ALA A 60 -25.81 13.36 2.09
CA ALA A 60 -24.44 13.89 2.24
C ALA A 60 -23.39 13.25 1.30
N HIS A 61 -23.78 12.25 0.49
CA HIS A 61 -22.90 11.72 -0.55
C HIS A 61 -22.62 12.71 -1.67
N ASN A 62 -23.61 13.55 -1.97
CA ASN A 62 -23.51 14.70 -2.86
C ASN A 62 -23.86 15.96 -2.07
N LEU A 63 -24.09 17.08 -2.75
CA LEU A 63 -24.64 18.27 -2.07
C LEU A 63 -26.09 17.97 -1.65
N PRO A 64 -26.41 17.92 -0.34
CA PRO A 64 -27.71 17.48 0.17
C PRO A 64 -28.75 18.60 0.12
N LEU A 65 -29.06 19.07 -1.08
CA LEU A 65 -30.02 20.12 -1.37
C LEU A 65 -31.07 19.60 -2.34
N ASP A 66 -32.30 20.11 -2.22
CA ASP A 66 -33.42 19.72 -3.07
C ASP A 66 -33.35 20.25 -4.51
N GLY A 67 -32.26 20.93 -4.86
CA GLY A 67 -32.01 21.43 -6.19
C GLY A 67 -30.74 22.25 -6.30
N ASN A 68 -30.47 22.75 -7.51
CA ASN A 68 -29.33 23.63 -7.75
C ASN A 68 -29.55 24.99 -7.06
N PRO A 69 -28.69 25.42 -6.14
CA PRO A 69 -28.86 26.71 -5.42
C PRO A 69 -28.79 27.94 -6.31
N ARG A 70 -28.32 27.83 -7.54
CA ARG A 70 -28.38 28.92 -8.53
C ARG A 70 -29.78 29.13 -9.09
N GLU A 71 -30.58 28.08 -9.15
CA GLU A 71 -31.86 28.03 -9.83
C GLU A 71 -33.04 27.97 -8.85
N HIS A 72 -32.85 27.32 -7.72
CA HIS A 72 -33.89 27.08 -6.71
C HIS A 72 -33.66 27.93 -5.46
N ALA A 73 -34.63 28.76 -5.11
CA ALA A 73 -34.55 29.69 -3.98
C ALA A 73 -34.37 28.97 -2.64
N GLN A 74 -35.14 27.90 -2.39
CA GLN A 74 -35.05 27.14 -1.13
C GLN A 74 -33.70 26.42 -0.99
N ALA A 75 -33.17 25.84 -2.09
CA ALA A 75 -31.86 25.23 -2.10
C ALA A 75 -30.75 26.26 -1.85
N ARG A 76 -30.89 27.47 -2.37
CA ARG A 76 -29.96 28.58 -2.11
C ARG A 76 -29.99 29.05 -0.67
N GLU A 77 -31.19 29.14 -0.06
CA GLU A 77 -31.32 29.48 1.35
C GLU A 77 -30.66 28.44 2.25
N ALA A 78 -30.93 27.15 2.03
CA ALA A 78 -30.30 26.06 2.75
C ALA A 78 -28.76 26.02 2.55
N PHE A 79 -28.28 26.28 1.33
CA PHE A 79 -26.85 26.39 1.05
C PHE A 79 -26.22 27.55 1.82
N ASN A 80 -26.84 28.73 1.79
CA ASN A 80 -26.33 29.92 2.48
C ASN A 80 -26.31 29.72 4.00
N ALA A 81 -27.31 29.07 4.56
CA ALA A 81 -27.35 28.73 5.98
C ALA A 81 -26.22 27.76 6.36
N GLY A 82 -26.00 26.72 5.55
CA GLY A 82 -24.89 25.79 5.72
C GLY A 82 -23.51 26.45 5.59
N ALA A 83 -23.35 27.28 4.58
CA ALA A 83 -22.13 28.06 4.36
C ALA A 83 -21.85 29.05 5.51
N ALA A 84 -22.90 29.68 6.05
CA ALA A 84 -22.76 30.56 7.21
C ALA A 84 -22.28 29.83 8.46
N ALA A 85 -22.70 28.58 8.66
CA ALA A 85 -22.24 27.75 9.79
C ALA A 85 -20.77 27.34 9.67
N LEU A 86 -20.22 27.35 8.45
CA LEU A 86 -18.80 27.05 8.18
C LEU A 86 -17.94 28.32 8.07
N PHE A 87 -18.55 29.49 8.27
CA PHE A 87 -17.83 30.77 8.16
C PHE A 87 -16.80 30.91 9.27
N VAL A 88 -15.56 31.21 8.87
CA VAL A 88 -14.49 31.57 9.80
C VAL A 88 -14.26 33.10 9.72
N PRO A 89 -14.32 33.82 10.85
CA PRO A 89 -14.02 35.25 10.86
C PRO A 89 -12.63 35.56 10.27
N GLU A 90 -12.53 36.68 9.55
CA GLU A 90 -11.28 37.06 8.85
C GLU A 90 -10.08 37.11 9.81
N ILE A 91 -10.28 37.65 11.01
CA ILE A 91 -9.22 37.73 12.02
C ILE A 91 -8.72 36.34 12.48
N GLU A 92 -9.60 35.36 12.57
CA GLU A 92 -9.23 33.99 12.92
C GLU A 92 -8.50 33.33 11.77
N LEU A 93 -8.94 33.58 10.54
CA LEU A 93 -8.26 33.08 9.33
C LEU A 93 -6.85 33.69 9.19
N GLU A 94 -6.69 34.98 9.41
CA GLU A 94 -5.36 35.63 9.40
C GLU A 94 -4.43 35.08 10.48
N ASN A 95 -4.96 34.85 11.70
CA ASN A 95 -4.22 34.22 12.77
C ASN A 95 -3.78 32.80 12.40
N ALA A 96 -4.70 31.98 11.85
CA ALA A 96 -4.39 30.63 11.39
C ALA A 96 -3.33 30.65 10.27
N LEU A 97 -3.46 31.52 9.28
CA LEU A 97 -2.47 31.69 8.21
C LEU A 97 -1.09 32.10 8.75
N THR A 98 -1.07 32.96 9.76
CA THR A 98 0.19 33.37 10.42
C THR A 98 0.84 32.19 11.12
N VAL A 99 0.07 31.39 11.87
CA VAL A 99 0.58 30.17 12.53
C VAL A 99 1.10 29.18 11.51
N LEU A 100 0.36 28.92 10.42
CA LEU A 100 0.76 28.01 9.35
C LEU A 100 2.02 28.51 8.61
N ALA A 101 2.10 29.81 8.34
CA ALA A 101 3.29 30.41 7.71
C ALA A 101 4.52 30.31 8.60
N ASN A 102 4.38 30.52 9.91
CA ASN A 102 5.47 30.35 10.87
C ASN A 102 5.87 28.87 11.01
N HIS A 103 4.91 27.96 11.00
CA HIS A 103 5.18 26.53 10.97
C HIS A 103 5.92 26.12 9.68
N GLY A 104 5.55 26.69 8.53
CA GLY A 104 6.22 26.47 7.26
C GLY A 104 7.67 26.98 7.21
N LYS A 105 8.05 27.94 8.09
CA LYS A 105 9.45 28.40 8.25
C LYS A 105 10.30 27.39 9.03
N ASN A 106 9.69 26.52 9.83
CA ASN A 106 10.42 25.44 10.47
C ASN A 106 10.93 24.48 9.39
N ARG A 107 12.24 24.17 9.45
CA ARG A 107 12.85 23.21 8.51
C ARG A 107 12.26 21.81 8.75
N ARG A 108 11.10 21.55 8.19
CA ARG A 108 10.63 20.20 8.02
C ARG A 108 11.22 19.63 6.72
N SER A 109 11.72 18.41 6.79
CA SER A 109 12.05 17.67 5.58
C SER A 109 10.79 17.58 4.70
N ARG A 110 10.90 17.99 3.46
CA ARG A 110 9.79 17.81 2.50
C ARG A 110 9.59 16.35 2.24
N GLU A 111 8.38 15.91 1.94
CA GLU A 111 8.12 14.52 1.53
C GLU A 111 9.06 14.06 0.41
N SER A 112 9.36 14.95 -0.56
CA SER A 112 10.33 14.70 -1.62
C SER A 112 11.77 14.50 -1.13
N GLU A 113 12.07 14.85 0.12
CA GLU A 113 13.38 14.67 0.74
C GLU A 113 13.47 13.41 1.58
N HIS A 114 12.33 12.76 1.85
CA HIS A 114 12.29 11.51 2.58
C HIS A 114 13.09 10.42 1.84
N PRO A 115 13.90 9.60 2.53
CA PRO A 115 14.69 8.54 1.89
C PRO A 115 13.87 7.61 1.00
N MET A 116 12.61 7.34 1.36
CA MET A 116 11.71 6.52 0.53
C MET A 116 11.30 7.21 -0.77
N ALA A 117 11.12 8.53 -0.76
CA ALA A 117 10.77 9.30 -1.96
C ALA A 117 11.98 9.45 -2.91
N ARG A 118 13.20 9.49 -2.36
CA ARG A 118 14.45 9.58 -3.13
C ARG A 118 15.02 8.23 -3.54
N ARG A 119 14.35 7.15 -3.17
CA ARG A 119 14.84 5.81 -3.45
C ARG A 119 14.74 5.51 -4.94
N HIS A 120 15.88 5.51 -5.63
CA HIS A 120 15.98 4.99 -6.98
C HIS A 120 16.10 3.47 -6.92
N PRO A 121 15.24 2.72 -7.62
CA PRO A 121 15.41 1.29 -7.70
C PRO A 121 16.73 0.98 -8.43
N ALA A 122 17.58 0.17 -7.82
CA ALA A 122 18.79 -0.31 -8.46
C ALA A 122 18.42 -1.28 -9.59
N SER A 123 19.12 -1.19 -10.71
CA SER A 123 18.95 -2.17 -11.79
C SER A 123 19.44 -3.55 -11.32
N PRO A 124 18.63 -4.60 -11.46
CA PRO A 124 19.06 -5.94 -11.09
C PRO A 124 20.09 -6.48 -12.06
N HIS A 125 21.01 -7.31 -11.56
CA HIS A 125 21.80 -8.17 -12.41
C HIS A 125 20.92 -9.31 -12.93
N LEU A 126 20.78 -9.41 -14.25
CA LEU A 126 19.95 -10.44 -14.88
C LEU A 126 20.84 -11.63 -15.30
N PRO A 127 20.76 -12.79 -14.63
CA PRO A 127 21.44 -13.99 -15.08
C PRO A 127 20.96 -14.39 -16.47
N VAL A 128 21.89 -14.83 -17.33
CA VAL A 128 21.52 -15.34 -18.64
C VAL A 128 20.65 -16.58 -18.48
N PRO A 129 19.44 -16.62 -19.02
CA PRO A 129 18.63 -17.82 -18.99
C PRO A 129 19.29 -18.92 -19.78
N ALA A 130 19.34 -20.14 -19.25
CA ALA A 130 19.81 -21.30 -20.00
C ALA A 130 18.70 -21.77 -20.97
N TRP A 131 18.51 -21.05 -22.04
CA TRP A 131 17.57 -21.39 -23.13
C TRP A 131 18.19 -22.48 -24.05
N ALA A 132 18.76 -23.54 -23.50
CA ALA A 132 19.09 -24.65 -24.36
C ALA A 132 17.77 -25.19 -24.94
N PRO A 133 17.61 -25.28 -26.28
CA PRO A 133 16.49 -25.96 -26.89
C PRO A 133 16.61 -27.44 -26.55
N THR A 134 16.10 -27.84 -25.41
CA THR A 134 16.09 -29.22 -25.02
C THR A 134 14.91 -29.91 -25.70
N LYS A 135 15.16 -31.01 -26.35
CA LYS A 135 14.13 -31.93 -26.86
C LYS A 135 13.30 -32.58 -25.72
N VAL A 136 13.50 -32.12 -24.49
CA VAL A 136 12.84 -32.64 -23.30
C VAL A 136 11.62 -31.80 -23.04
N SER A 137 10.47 -32.43 -23.02
CA SER A 137 9.22 -31.84 -22.54
C SER A 137 9.42 -31.36 -21.10
N GLY A 138 9.38 -30.07 -20.88
CA GLY A 138 9.53 -29.45 -19.56
C GLY A 138 8.47 -28.39 -19.32
N SER A 139 8.07 -28.21 -18.08
CA SER A 139 7.19 -27.12 -17.68
C SER A 139 7.92 -25.78 -17.81
N ALA A 140 7.31 -24.80 -18.49
CA ALA A 140 7.79 -23.43 -18.54
C ALA A 140 7.96 -22.83 -17.13
N MET A 141 7.05 -23.16 -16.23
CA MET A 141 7.10 -22.73 -14.82
C MET A 141 8.31 -23.28 -14.08
N SER A 142 8.72 -24.54 -14.32
CA SER A 142 9.93 -25.08 -13.70
C SER A 142 11.20 -24.41 -14.23
N SER A 143 11.19 -23.90 -15.44
CA SER A 143 12.30 -23.13 -16.00
C SER A 143 12.35 -21.72 -15.40
N LEU A 144 11.20 -21.09 -15.26
CA LEU A 144 11.06 -19.81 -14.57
C LEU A 144 11.50 -19.91 -13.10
N ASP A 145 11.09 -20.96 -12.39
CA ASP A 145 11.45 -21.22 -11.00
C ASP A 145 12.98 -21.25 -10.82
N ARG A 146 13.67 -22.06 -11.61
CA ARG A 146 15.14 -22.15 -11.56
C ARG A 146 15.83 -20.83 -11.94
N TRP A 147 15.29 -20.10 -12.89
CA TRP A 147 15.83 -18.81 -13.28
C TRP A 147 15.60 -17.76 -12.19
N PHE A 148 14.42 -17.72 -11.57
CA PHE A 148 14.11 -16.78 -10.51
C PHE A 148 14.96 -16.99 -9.25
N VAL A 149 15.27 -18.24 -8.90
CA VAL A 149 16.26 -18.56 -7.86
C VAL A 149 17.62 -17.92 -8.16
N LYS A 150 18.12 -18.09 -9.40
CA LYS A 150 19.39 -17.47 -9.82
C LYS A 150 19.31 -15.94 -9.78
N LEU A 151 18.18 -15.37 -10.20
CA LEU A 151 17.95 -13.92 -10.16
C LEU A 151 18.00 -13.41 -8.71
N ALA A 152 17.31 -14.06 -7.79
CA ALA A 152 17.33 -13.67 -6.38
C ALA A 152 18.73 -13.77 -5.76
N GLN A 153 19.46 -14.85 -6.04
CA GLN A 153 20.83 -15.08 -5.55
C GLN A 153 21.85 -14.09 -6.13
N ALA A 154 21.67 -13.67 -7.38
CA ALA A 154 22.55 -12.69 -8.04
C ALA A 154 22.31 -11.25 -7.56
N ASN A 155 21.24 -11.00 -6.80
CA ASN A 155 20.85 -9.66 -6.34
C ASN A 155 20.56 -9.64 -4.82
N PRO A 156 21.50 -10.03 -3.97
CA PRO A 156 21.27 -10.09 -2.52
C PRO A 156 20.98 -8.73 -1.88
N GLN A 157 21.34 -7.63 -2.57
CA GLN A 157 21.05 -6.26 -2.17
C GLN A 157 19.59 -5.86 -2.40
N LEU A 158 18.84 -6.60 -3.20
CA LEU A 158 17.43 -6.33 -3.51
C LEU A 158 16.54 -7.23 -2.69
N ARG A 159 15.65 -6.62 -1.92
CA ARG A 159 14.64 -7.37 -1.19
C ARG A 159 13.69 -8.05 -2.16
N VAL A 160 13.56 -9.37 -2.05
CA VAL A 160 12.61 -10.14 -2.85
C VAL A 160 11.25 -10.19 -2.15
N ARG A 161 10.17 -10.09 -2.92
CA ARG A 161 8.81 -10.31 -2.43
C ARG A 161 7.99 -11.04 -3.49
N ILE A 162 7.39 -12.16 -3.09
CA ILE A 162 6.45 -12.89 -3.92
C ILE A 162 5.08 -12.82 -3.28
N GLY A 163 4.07 -12.44 -4.06
CA GLY A 163 2.65 -12.57 -3.69
C GLY A 163 2.07 -13.80 -4.36
N ASN A 164 1.54 -14.72 -3.58
CA ASN A 164 0.89 -15.93 -4.09
C ASN A 164 -0.33 -16.28 -3.24
N PRO A 165 -1.56 -16.26 -3.78
CA PRO A 165 -2.77 -16.52 -3.00
C PRO A 165 -2.97 -18.01 -2.67
N ASP A 166 -2.29 -18.87 -3.41
CA ASP A 166 -2.38 -20.32 -3.30
C ASP A 166 -1.08 -20.93 -2.77
N GLU A 167 -0.80 -22.15 -3.15
CA GLU A 167 0.48 -22.80 -2.87
C GLU A 167 1.48 -22.54 -4.00
N LEU A 168 2.58 -21.86 -3.73
CA LEU A 168 3.61 -21.59 -4.73
C LEU A 168 4.22 -22.88 -5.31
N ALA A 169 4.27 -23.96 -4.54
CA ALA A 169 4.72 -25.26 -4.98
C ALA A 169 3.78 -25.86 -6.05
N SER A 170 2.47 -25.68 -5.90
CA SER A 170 1.48 -26.15 -6.90
C SER A 170 1.62 -25.42 -8.24
N ASN A 171 2.07 -24.16 -8.21
CA ASN A 171 2.46 -23.39 -9.39
C ASN A 171 3.83 -23.80 -9.98
N LYS A 172 4.41 -24.92 -9.53
CA LYS A 172 5.72 -25.45 -9.99
C LYS A 172 6.92 -24.53 -9.66
N MET A 173 6.83 -23.77 -8.57
CA MET A 173 7.89 -22.89 -8.08
C MET A 173 8.48 -23.36 -6.73
N GLY A 174 8.70 -24.65 -6.59
CA GLY A 174 9.17 -25.28 -5.36
C GLY A 174 10.61 -24.89 -4.97
N ALA A 175 11.52 -24.69 -5.92
CA ALA A 175 12.89 -24.27 -5.62
C ALA A 175 12.92 -22.81 -5.11
N THR A 176 12.12 -21.94 -5.68
CA THR A 176 11.92 -20.58 -5.19
C THR A 176 11.34 -20.58 -3.77
N LEU A 177 10.34 -21.41 -3.50
CA LEU A 177 9.76 -21.54 -2.16
C LEU A 177 10.79 -22.06 -1.14
N ALA A 178 11.59 -23.05 -1.49
CA ALA A 178 12.61 -23.58 -0.61
C ALA A 178 13.68 -22.52 -0.24
N LEU A 179 14.04 -21.65 -1.19
CA LEU A 179 14.98 -20.55 -0.95
C LEU A 179 14.38 -19.41 -0.14
N LEU A 180 13.18 -18.96 -0.52
CA LEU A 180 12.60 -17.69 -0.04
C LEU A 180 11.64 -17.85 1.13
N LYS A 181 11.10 -19.03 1.33
CA LYS A 181 10.17 -19.44 2.40
C LYS A 181 8.88 -18.62 2.51
N HIS A 182 7.83 -19.26 2.92
CA HIS A 182 6.60 -18.57 3.33
C HIS A 182 6.84 -17.68 4.54
N ARG A 183 6.26 -16.49 4.52
CA ARG A 183 6.29 -15.57 5.65
C ARG A 183 5.15 -15.90 6.60
N VAL A 184 5.48 -16.38 7.78
CA VAL A 184 4.51 -16.76 8.82
C VAL A 184 4.92 -16.20 10.17
N ASN A 185 3.96 -16.09 11.09
CA ASN A 185 4.25 -15.65 12.48
C ASN A 185 4.85 -16.77 13.33
N VAL A 186 4.44 -18.02 13.09
CA VAL A 186 4.91 -19.20 13.81
C VAL A 186 5.30 -20.24 12.77
N PRO A 187 6.59 -20.39 12.43
CA PRO A 187 7.05 -21.37 11.47
C PRO A 187 6.85 -22.81 11.97
N GLU A 188 6.38 -23.66 11.07
CA GLU A 188 6.25 -25.09 11.33
C GLU A 188 7.56 -25.83 11.01
N PRO A 189 8.07 -26.71 11.90
CA PRO A 189 9.26 -27.50 11.64
C PRO A 189 9.11 -28.41 10.40
N GLY A 190 10.12 -28.38 9.52
CA GLY A 190 10.13 -29.21 8.31
C GLY A 190 9.36 -28.64 7.12
N VAL A 191 8.69 -27.51 7.28
CA VAL A 191 8.00 -26.75 6.23
C VAL A 191 8.88 -25.57 5.80
N PRO A 192 8.87 -25.16 4.51
CA PRO A 192 9.63 -23.98 4.06
C PRO A 192 8.97 -22.68 4.52
N GLU A 193 8.98 -22.43 5.81
CA GLU A 193 8.40 -21.27 6.50
C GLU A 193 9.44 -20.50 7.29
N SER A 194 9.24 -19.19 7.45
CA SER A 194 10.09 -18.33 8.27
C SER A 194 9.36 -17.02 8.63
N THR A 195 9.67 -16.45 9.77
CA THR A 195 9.24 -15.09 10.14
C THR A 195 9.80 -14.03 9.20
N ASP A 196 10.93 -14.31 8.55
CA ASP A 196 11.59 -13.43 7.57
C ASP A 196 11.36 -13.89 6.12
N GLY A 197 10.44 -14.81 5.90
CA GLY A 197 10.12 -15.33 4.57
C GLY A 197 9.73 -14.23 3.59
N SER A 198 10.04 -14.43 2.32
CA SER A 198 9.76 -13.48 1.24
C SER A 198 8.50 -13.82 0.44
N VAL A 199 7.93 -15.00 0.63
CA VAL A 199 6.68 -15.42 -0.02
C VAL A 199 5.51 -15.09 0.91
N VAL A 200 4.65 -14.19 0.47
CA VAL A 200 3.41 -13.83 1.18
C VAL A 200 2.27 -14.62 0.59
N THR A 201 1.65 -15.44 1.42
CA THR A 201 0.51 -16.28 1.05
C THR A 201 -0.72 -15.90 1.88
N ALA A 202 -1.82 -15.64 1.22
CA ALA A 202 -3.12 -15.45 1.82
C ALA A 202 -4.19 -15.79 0.77
N LEU A 203 -5.29 -16.41 1.17
CA LEU A 203 -6.41 -16.70 0.26
C LEU A 203 -7.17 -15.43 -0.16
N ASN A 204 -6.41 -14.44 -0.60
CA ASN A 204 -6.89 -13.15 -1.07
C ASN A 204 -5.88 -12.59 -2.08
N GLU A 205 -6.26 -12.60 -3.33
CA GLU A 205 -5.42 -12.18 -4.46
C GLU A 205 -5.01 -10.71 -4.37
N GLU A 206 -5.91 -9.86 -3.92
CA GLU A 206 -5.63 -8.43 -3.75
C GLU A 206 -4.61 -8.18 -2.63
N ALA A 207 -4.73 -8.88 -1.51
CA ALA A 207 -3.80 -8.75 -0.39
C ALA A 207 -2.38 -9.19 -0.77
N VAL A 208 -2.22 -10.30 -1.47
CA VAL A 208 -0.89 -10.79 -1.87
C VAL A 208 -0.29 -9.92 -2.98
N ALA A 209 -1.11 -9.41 -3.90
CA ALA A 209 -0.67 -8.45 -4.89
C ALA A 209 -0.23 -7.12 -4.21
N ALA A 210 -1.00 -6.62 -3.24
CA ALA A 210 -0.64 -5.44 -2.45
C ALA A 210 0.71 -5.63 -1.73
N ALA A 211 0.94 -6.79 -1.13
CA ALA A 211 2.20 -7.09 -0.46
C ALA A 211 3.41 -7.07 -1.42
N ALA A 212 3.25 -7.57 -2.65
CA ALA A 212 4.29 -7.50 -3.67
C ALA A 212 4.49 -6.07 -4.18
N LEU A 213 3.41 -5.35 -4.48
CA LEU A 213 3.45 -3.96 -4.96
C LEU A 213 4.04 -2.99 -3.93
N ALA A 214 3.82 -3.24 -2.64
CA ALA A 214 4.38 -2.44 -1.55
C ALA A 214 5.90 -2.60 -1.39
N ASN A 215 6.51 -3.61 -1.98
CA ASN A 215 7.96 -3.81 -1.92
C ASN A 215 8.70 -2.93 -2.94
N LYS A 216 8.59 -1.63 -2.76
CA LYS A 216 9.20 -0.63 -3.65
C LYS A 216 10.74 -0.78 -3.68
N GLY A 217 11.30 -0.73 -4.88
CA GLY A 217 12.75 -0.85 -5.11
C GLY A 217 13.31 -2.26 -4.89
N GLY A 218 12.48 -3.28 -4.71
CA GLY A 218 12.87 -4.67 -4.61
C GLY A 218 12.53 -5.49 -5.85
N LEU A 219 12.85 -6.78 -5.81
CA LEU A 219 12.43 -7.76 -6.82
C LEU A 219 11.05 -8.31 -6.43
N ASN A 220 10.09 -8.15 -7.32
CA ASN A 220 8.71 -8.54 -7.06
C ASN A 220 8.22 -9.54 -8.09
N LEU A 221 7.40 -10.47 -7.64
CA LEU A 221 6.70 -11.42 -8.50
C LEU A 221 5.33 -11.70 -7.90
N ILE A 222 4.30 -11.73 -8.73
CA ILE A 222 2.97 -12.20 -8.36
C ILE A 222 2.70 -13.47 -9.15
N VAL A 223 2.31 -14.53 -8.47
CA VAL A 223 2.00 -15.83 -9.09
C VAL A 223 0.60 -16.23 -8.69
N SER A 224 -0.25 -16.53 -9.65
CA SER A 224 -1.62 -16.99 -9.41
C SER A 224 -2.13 -17.85 -10.58
N TYR A 225 -3.29 -18.46 -10.40
CA TYR A 225 -4.00 -19.09 -11.50
C TYR A 225 -4.73 -18.04 -12.35
N GLU A 226 -4.85 -18.29 -13.63
CA GLU A 226 -5.45 -17.37 -14.61
C GLU A 226 -6.88 -16.94 -14.22
N ALA A 227 -7.69 -17.88 -13.72
CA ALA A 227 -9.07 -17.62 -13.32
C ALA A 227 -9.19 -16.61 -12.18
N PHE A 228 -8.16 -16.48 -11.33
CA PHE A 228 -8.21 -15.63 -10.15
C PHE A 228 -7.46 -14.32 -10.35
N ALA A 229 -6.60 -14.22 -11.34
CA ALA A 229 -5.75 -13.03 -11.59
C ALA A 229 -6.58 -11.75 -11.81
N VAL A 230 -7.81 -11.87 -12.33
CA VAL A 230 -8.72 -10.75 -12.53
C VAL A 230 -9.05 -10.00 -11.23
N LYS A 231 -9.02 -10.66 -10.08
CA LYS A 231 -9.27 -10.04 -8.77
C LYS A 231 -8.17 -9.03 -8.37
N MET A 232 -7.01 -9.09 -8.98
CA MET A 232 -5.90 -8.18 -8.73
C MET A 232 -5.97 -6.89 -9.57
N LEU A 233 -6.88 -6.83 -10.55
CA LEU A 233 -6.93 -5.75 -11.54
C LEU A 233 -7.16 -4.38 -10.90
N GLY A 234 -8.01 -4.28 -9.89
CA GLY A 234 -8.30 -3.03 -9.19
C GLY A 234 -7.05 -2.41 -8.58
N LEU A 235 -6.29 -3.20 -7.86
CA LEU A 235 -5.05 -2.78 -7.23
C LEU A 235 -3.96 -2.43 -8.25
N MET A 236 -3.78 -3.25 -9.29
CA MET A 236 -2.82 -2.96 -10.36
C MET A 236 -3.14 -1.65 -11.06
N ARG A 237 -4.42 -1.35 -11.26
CA ARG A 237 -4.86 -0.08 -11.82
C ARG A 237 -4.52 1.10 -10.92
N GLN A 238 -4.69 0.97 -9.62
CA GLN A 238 -4.29 2.00 -8.65
C GLN A 238 -2.79 2.28 -8.72
N GLU A 239 -1.97 1.24 -8.79
CA GLU A 239 -0.51 1.40 -8.91
C GLU A 239 -0.10 2.06 -10.24
N ILE A 240 -0.77 1.77 -11.33
CA ILE A 240 -0.55 2.45 -12.62
C ILE A 240 -0.88 3.94 -12.51
N ILE A 241 -1.99 4.29 -11.84
CA ILE A 241 -2.37 5.69 -11.62
C ILE A 241 -1.34 6.39 -10.74
N PHE A 242 -0.88 5.74 -9.67
CA PHE A 242 0.16 6.26 -8.79
C PHE A 242 1.47 6.51 -9.53
N ALA A 243 1.94 5.53 -10.34
CA ALA A 243 3.14 5.68 -11.16
C ALA A 243 3.02 6.85 -12.15
N ARG A 244 1.85 7.02 -12.75
CA ARG A 244 1.57 8.15 -13.65
C ARG A 244 1.69 9.48 -12.92
N ARG A 245 1.12 9.60 -11.71
CA ARG A 245 1.22 10.82 -10.90
C ARG A 245 2.66 11.11 -10.47
N GLN A 246 3.42 10.09 -10.08
CA GLN A 246 4.85 10.27 -9.80
C GLN A 246 5.61 10.83 -11.03
N LYS A 247 5.33 10.27 -12.22
CA LYS A 247 5.93 10.76 -13.46
C LYS A 247 5.56 12.22 -13.74
N GLU A 248 4.31 12.60 -13.55
CA GLU A 248 3.83 13.98 -13.70
C GLU A 248 4.55 14.95 -12.73
N LEU A 249 4.94 14.47 -11.55
CA LEU A 249 5.71 15.22 -10.56
C LEU A 249 7.23 15.14 -10.76
N GLY A 250 7.70 14.53 -11.86
CA GLY A 250 9.13 14.33 -12.11
C GLY A 250 9.79 13.33 -11.17
N GLN A 251 9.03 12.49 -10.48
CA GLN A 251 9.53 11.47 -9.58
C GLN A 251 9.72 10.13 -10.31
N PRO A 252 10.79 9.37 -9.99
CA PRO A 252 10.96 8.04 -10.56
C PRO A 252 9.92 7.07 -10.00
N PRO A 253 9.54 6.03 -10.76
CA PRO A 253 8.72 4.95 -10.21
C PRO A 253 9.45 4.25 -9.07
N GLY A 254 8.72 3.88 -8.03
CA GLY A 254 9.28 3.22 -6.84
C GLY A 254 9.64 1.73 -7.04
N TRP A 255 9.48 1.19 -8.24
CA TRP A 255 9.73 -0.22 -8.55
C TRP A 255 10.41 -0.40 -9.92
N ILE A 256 11.09 -1.53 -10.08
CA ILE A 256 11.75 -1.89 -11.34
C ILE A 256 10.73 -2.47 -12.31
N SER A 257 10.06 -3.54 -11.89
CA SER A 257 9.01 -4.26 -12.61
C SER A 257 8.27 -5.16 -11.62
N ILE A 258 7.02 -5.46 -11.92
CA ILE A 258 6.20 -6.38 -11.12
C ILE A 258 5.55 -7.36 -12.09
N PRO A 259 6.27 -8.44 -12.45
CA PRO A 259 5.71 -9.48 -13.29
C PRO A 259 4.54 -10.17 -12.60
N LEU A 260 3.46 -10.34 -13.35
CA LEU A 260 2.36 -11.23 -12.99
C LEU A 260 2.49 -12.50 -13.84
N VAL A 261 2.67 -13.62 -13.18
CA VAL A 261 2.71 -14.94 -13.80
C VAL A 261 1.40 -15.63 -13.50
N VAL A 262 0.69 -16.00 -14.54
CA VAL A 262 -0.54 -16.77 -14.44
C VAL A 262 -0.32 -18.18 -14.96
N THR A 263 -0.80 -19.16 -14.21
CA THR A 263 -0.71 -20.57 -14.56
C THR A 263 -2.11 -21.10 -14.88
N SER A 264 -2.17 -22.03 -15.81
CA SER A 264 -3.42 -22.73 -16.13
C SER A 264 -3.63 -23.93 -15.20
N HIS A 265 -4.87 -24.28 -14.97
CA HIS A 265 -5.28 -25.48 -14.25
C HIS A 265 -5.25 -26.74 -15.10
N THR A 266 -5.00 -26.61 -16.39
CA THR A 266 -4.98 -27.74 -17.34
C THR A 266 -3.63 -28.41 -17.45
#